data_7441806f0ca33044b8a45340a4f6910f
#
_entry.id   7441806f0ca33044b8a45340a4f6910f
#
_cell.length_a   1.000
_cell.length_b   1.000
_cell.length_c   1.000
_cell.angle_alpha   90.00
_cell.angle_beta   90.00
_cell.angle_gamma   90.00
#
_symmetry.space_group_name_H-M   'P 1'
#
loop_
_entity.id
_entity.type
_entity.pdbx_description
1 polymer ?
#
loop_
_entity_poly.entity_id
_entity_poly.type
_entity_poly.pdbx_seq_one_letter_code
_entity_poly.pdbx_strand_id
1 'polypeptide(L)'
;PSGHIPGSAMYLVDQTLFTGDLNTSSTAILLHARTISCDTLVIEGTYVGREHPSRQQTEQQFLDTIDEVVDRGGLAIVAAFAVGRTQELLLLLQKRGYDVRLDGMGTKATRLMLGHPEYLRRPDDLLRAWEGVRPIRSESDRKRALDADVIVTTSGMLDGGPVSYYLQRVKDDAKSAVLLTGYQVEGTNGRRLLETGTVNLRGVVEKIRCQVDFFDLSAHAGHEELVQFIYACQPKNVVVFHSEHAPQLAEELADLDVYAPKNGETLEL
;
A
#
# COMPACT_ATOMS: atom_id res chain seq x y z
N PRO A 1 16.04 8.65 2.64
CA PRO A 1 14.80 7.94 2.32
C PRO A 1 13.98 7.64 3.56
N SER A 2 12.65 7.75 3.47
CA SER A 2 11.73 7.37 4.57
C SER A 2 11.20 5.92 4.44
N GLY A 3 11.56 5.20 3.39
CA GLY A 3 11.18 3.80 3.18
C GLY A 3 9.75 3.56 2.67
N HIS A 4 8.92 4.59 2.61
CA HIS A 4 7.50 4.48 2.25
C HIS A 4 7.26 4.24 0.76
N ILE A 5 7.65 5.17 -0.10
CA ILE A 5 7.58 5.05 -1.57
C ILE A 5 8.87 5.55 -2.22
N PRO A 6 9.19 5.17 -3.49
CA PRO A 6 10.36 5.68 -4.17
C PRO A 6 10.36 7.20 -4.25
N GLY A 7 11.46 7.82 -3.78
CA GLY A 7 11.64 9.26 -3.72
C GLY A 7 11.16 9.92 -2.42
N SER A 8 10.46 9.20 -1.53
CA SER A 8 10.12 9.72 -0.21
C SER A 8 11.37 9.96 0.65
N ALA A 9 11.38 11.06 1.40
CA ALA A 9 12.54 11.51 2.15
C ALA A 9 12.16 12.04 3.53
N MET A 10 13.02 11.79 4.48
CA MET A 10 13.02 12.49 5.78
C MET A 10 13.89 13.74 5.67
N TYR A 11 13.54 14.76 6.42
CA TYR A 11 14.26 16.04 6.45
C TYR A 11 14.70 16.36 7.87
N LEU A 12 16.00 16.58 8.07
CA LEU A 12 16.58 17.08 9.31
C LEU A 12 16.86 18.57 9.13
N VAL A 13 16.19 19.41 9.94
CA VAL A 13 16.35 20.86 9.95
C VAL A 13 16.54 21.32 11.40
N ASP A 14 17.66 21.96 11.71
CA ASP A 14 17.98 22.51 13.04
C ASP A 14 17.66 21.53 14.19
N GLN A 15 18.16 20.28 14.10
CA GLN A 15 17.91 19.17 15.05
C GLN A 15 16.45 18.71 15.13
N THR A 16 15.57 19.15 14.23
CA THR A 16 14.21 18.62 14.08
C THR A 16 14.16 17.68 12.88
N LEU A 17 13.79 16.42 13.12
CA LEU A 17 13.63 15.40 12.08
C LEU A 17 12.15 15.25 11.71
N PHE A 18 11.83 15.51 10.45
CA PHE A 18 10.51 15.26 9.85
C PHE A 18 10.55 13.95 9.07
N THR A 19 9.78 12.96 9.45
CA THR A 19 9.80 11.64 8.80
C THR A 19 9.03 11.61 7.48
N GLY A 20 7.98 12.40 7.32
CA GLY A 20 6.92 12.08 6.37
C GLY A 20 6.35 10.70 6.69
N ASP A 21 5.68 10.07 5.72
CA ASP A 21 5.25 8.68 5.85
C ASP A 21 6.48 7.76 5.92
N LEU A 22 6.48 6.82 6.86
CA LEU A 22 7.66 6.08 7.32
C LEU A 22 7.47 4.57 7.17
N ASN A 23 8.51 3.89 6.67
CA ASN A 23 8.60 2.44 6.76
C ASN A 23 9.97 2.02 7.31
N THR A 24 9.98 1.29 8.40
CA THR A 24 11.18 0.81 9.09
C THR A 24 11.61 -0.58 8.65
N SER A 25 10.79 -1.24 7.83
CA SER A 25 11.08 -2.54 7.23
C SER A 25 11.35 -2.40 5.73
N SER A 26 12.41 -3.08 5.23
CA SER A 26 12.73 -3.06 3.79
C SER A 26 11.71 -3.85 2.99
N THR A 27 11.26 -3.26 1.88
CA THR A 27 10.38 -3.93 0.92
C THR A 27 11.16 -4.50 -0.26
N ALA A 28 10.45 -5.11 -1.20
CA ALA A 28 11.08 -5.62 -2.43
C ALA A 28 11.70 -4.48 -3.27
N ILE A 29 11.13 -3.27 -3.21
CA ILE A 29 11.56 -2.12 -4.04
C ILE A 29 12.33 -1.05 -3.28
N LEU A 30 12.26 -1.01 -1.93
CA LEU A 30 12.87 0.03 -1.09
C LEU A 30 13.67 -0.53 0.08
N LEU A 31 14.68 0.23 0.46
CA LEU A 31 15.31 0.09 1.79
C LEU A 31 14.47 0.82 2.82
N HIS A 32 14.51 0.31 4.07
CA HIS A 32 13.87 0.94 5.22
C HIS A 32 14.46 2.33 5.53
N ALA A 33 13.72 3.12 6.28
CA ALA A 33 14.19 4.38 6.86
C ALA A 33 15.36 4.10 7.83
N ARG A 34 16.33 5.01 7.83
CA ARG A 34 17.43 4.97 8.80
C ARG A 34 17.14 5.91 9.95
N THR A 35 17.43 5.51 11.17
CA THR A 35 17.34 6.37 12.35
C THR A 35 18.38 7.48 12.29
N ILE A 36 17.98 8.68 12.69
CA ILE A 36 18.81 9.88 12.75
C ILE A 36 18.57 10.51 14.12
N SER A 37 19.62 10.70 14.91
CA SER A 37 19.49 11.37 16.20
C SER A 37 19.06 12.83 16.03
N CYS A 38 18.08 13.27 16.83
CA CYS A 38 17.51 14.60 16.77
C CYS A 38 16.99 15.05 18.14
N ASP A 39 16.82 16.36 18.34
CA ASP A 39 16.21 16.90 19.57
C ASP A 39 14.69 16.82 19.50
N THR A 40 14.11 17.07 18.33
CA THR A 40 12.67 16.99 18.07
C THR A 40 12.39 16.03 16.90
N LEU A 41 11.47 15.11 17.09
CA LEU A 41 11.02 14.17 16.06
C LEU A 41 9.56 14.44 15.68
N VAL A 42 9.32 14.83 14.44
CA VAL A 42 7.97 14.96 13.85
C VAL A 42 7.70 13.71 13.04
N ILE A 43 6.84 12.82 13.56
CA ILE A 43 6.64 11.46 13.07
C ILE A 43 5.18 11.16 12.78
N GLU A 44 4.93 10.38 11.72
CA GLU A 44 3.60 9.85 11.43
C GLU A 44 3.13 8.84 12.48
N GLY A 45 1.81 8.69 12.59
CA GLY A 45 1.20 7.69 13.49
C GLY A 45 0.04 6.92 12.84
N THR A 46 0.14 6.62 11.55
CA THR A 46 -0.94 5.97 10.77
C THR A 46 -1.38 4.63 11.39
N TYR A 47 -0.44 3.87 11.93
CA TYR A 47 -0.70 2.56 12.53
C TYR A 47 -0.46 2.51 14.04
N VAL A 48 -0.54 3.64 14.74
CA VAL A 48 -0.52 3.64 16.23
C VAL A 48 -1.64 2.73 16.75
N GLY A 49 -1.27 1.83 17.67
CA GLY A 49 -2.19 0.82 18.24
C GLY A 49 -2.51 -0.36 17.32
N ARG A 50 -1.80 -0.51 16.19
CA ARG A 50 -1.98 -1.64 15.24
C ARG A 50 -0.66 -2.21 14.79
N GLU A 51 -0.58 -3.55 14.74
CA GLU A 51 0.55 -4.27 14.20
C GLU A 51 0.23 -4.83 12.81
N HIS A 52 1.27 -4.98 12.01
CA HIS A 52 1.18 -5.69 10.74
C HIS A 52 1.42 -7.18 10.95
N PRO A 53 0.70 -8.05 10.22
CA PRO A 53 1.07 -9.46 10.16
C PRO A 53 2.45 -9.63 9.51
N SER A 54 3.05 -10.81 9.70
CA SER A 54 4.31 -11.13 9.03
C SER A 54 4.23 -10.89 7.53
N ARG A 55 5.05 -9.98 7.01
CA ARG A 55 5.09 -9.62 5.58
C ARG A 55 5.27 -10.85 4.70
N GLN A 56 6.20 -11.73 5.05
CA GLN A 56 6.47 -12.96 4.30
C GLN A 56 5.26 -13.89 4.24
N GLN A 57 4.56 -14.05 5.37
CA GLN A 57 3.35 -14.88 5.41
C GLN A 57 2.22 -14.26 4.58
N THR A 58 2.03 -12.94 4.67
CA THR A 58 1.01 -12.22 3.89
C THR A 58 1.28 -12.30 2.38
N GLU A 59 2.55 -12.16 1.96
CA GLU A 59 2.95 -12.32 0.56
C GLU A 59 2.71 -13.76 0.05
N GLN A 60 3.00 -14.76 0.89
CA GLN A 60 2.73 -16.16 0.52
C GLN A 60 1.23 -16.43 0.42
N GLN A 61 0.43 -16.01 1.40
CA GLN A 61 -1.03 -16.15 1.37
C GLN A 61 -1.65 -15.44 0.16
N PHE A 62 -1.15 -14.26 -0.19
CA PHE A 62 -1.58 -13.54 -1.40
C PHE A 62 -1.35 -14.35 -2.67
N LEU A 63 -0.15 -14.95 -2.82
CA LEU A 63 0.18 -15.79 -3.98
C LEU A 63 -0.63 -17.09 -4.00
N ASP A 64 -0.81 -17.74 -2.86
CA ASP A 64 -1.59 -18.98 -2.75
C ASP A 64 -3.07 -18.73 -3.10
N THR A 65 -3.64 -17.61 -2.66
CA THR A 65 -4.99 -17.19 -3.05
C THR A 65 -5.12 -16.99 -4.56
N ILE A 66 -4.11 -16.40 -5.21
CA ILE A 66 -4.12 -16.23 -6.67
C ILE A 66 -4.01 -17.60 -7.36
N ASP A 67 -3.13 -18.51 -6.89
CA ASP A 67 -3.02 -19.87 -7.42
C ASP A 67 -4.39 -20.58 -7.39
N GLU A 68 -5.12 -20.51 -6.26
CA GLU A 68 -6.46 -21.08 -6.14
C GLU A 68 -7.48 -20.46 -7.10
N VAL A 69 -7.41 -19.14 -7.33
CA VAL A 69 -8.28 -18.44 -8.28
C VAL A 69 -8.01 -18.89 -9.71
N VAL A 70 -6.74 -18.98 -10.10
CA VAL A 70 -6.30 -19.39 -11.44
C VAL A 70 -6.62 -20.86 -11.68
N ASP A 71 -6.37 -21.75 -10.72
CA ASP A 71 -6.61 -23.19 -10.82
C ASP A 71 -8.10 -23.51 -11.05
N ARG A 72 -9.01 -22.71 -10.47
CA ARG A 72 -10.47 -22.88 -10.72
C ARG A 72 -10.96 -22.14 -11.98
N GLY A 73 -10.05 -21.56 -12.78
CA GLY A 73 -10.36 -20.85 -14.01
C GLY A 73 -11.05 -19.50 -13.77
N GLY A 74 -10.73 -18.82 -12.67
CA GLY A 74 -11.18 -17.47 -12.33
C GLY A 74 -10.16 -16.40 -12.69
N LEU A 75 -10.54 -15.15 -12.46
CA LEU A 75 -9.71 -13.95 -12.68
C LEU A 75 -9.44 -13.26 -11.33
N ALA A 76 -8.18 -13.04 -10.97
CA ALA A 76 -7.81 -12.27 -9.80
C ALA A 76 -7.72 -10.76 -10.14
N ILE A 77 -8.62 -9.94 -9.59
CA ILE A 77 -8.57 -8.48 -9.67
C ILE A 77 -7.84 -7.97 -8.43
N VAL A 78 -6.62 -7.48 -8.62
CA VAL A 78 -5.77 -6.95 -7.54
C VAL A 78 -5.85 -5.43 -7.53
N ALA A 79 -6.54 -4.88 -6.53
CA ALA A 79 -6.65 -3.44 -6.33
C ALA A 79 -5.40 -2.90 -5.63
N ALA A 80 -4.72 -1.96 -6.26
CA ALA A 80 -3.44 -1.45 -5.79
C ALA A 80 -3.31 0.08 -5.94
N PHE A 81 -2.53 0.69 -5.04
CA PHE A 81 -2.06 2.06 -5.23
C PHE A 81 -1.06 2.12 -6.39
N ALA A 82 -1.10 3.22 -7.14
CA ALA A 82 -0.29 3.37 -8.35
C ALA A 82 1.22 3.39 -8.08
N VAL A 83 1.62 3.97 -6.94
CA VAL A 83 3.02 4.17 -6.54
C VAL A 83 3.35 3.23 -5.39
N GLY A 84 4.47 2.54 -5.46
CA GLY A 84 4.96 1.60 -4.46
C GLY A 84 4.28 0.24 -4.57
N ARG A 85 3.01 0.14 -4.17
CA ARG A 85 2.27 -1.14 -4.08
C ARG A 85 2.17 -1.87 -5.41
N THR A 86 1.77 -1.19 -6.48
CA THR A 86 1.72 -1.81 -7.82
C THR A 86 3.05 -2.48 -8.16
N GLN A 87 4.18 -1.81 -7.96
CA GLN A 87 5.48 -2.33 -8.34
C GLN A 87 5.92 -3.52 -7.47
N GLU A 88 5.62 -3.50 -6.19
CA GLU A 88 5.87 -4.67 -5.31
C GLU A 88 5.06 -5.88 -5.75
N LEU A 89 3.78 -5.69 -6.11
CA LEU A 89 2.93 -6.76 -6.60
C LEU A 89 3.45 -7.35 -7.91
N LEU A 90 3.98 -6.52 -8.85
CA LEU A 90 4.59 -7.03 -10.07
C LEU A 90 5.79 -7.95 -9.76
N LEU A 91 6.63 -7.59 -8.78
CA LEU A 91 7.75 -8.40 -8.34
C LEU A 91 7.31 -9.74 -7.70
N LEU A 92 6.21 -9.73 -6.95
CA LEU A 92 5.64 -10.95 -6.36
C LEU A 92 5.07 -11.88 -7.44
N LEU A 93 4.25 -11.33 -8.33
CA LEU A 93 3.55 -12.08 -9.38
C LEU A 93 4.50 -12.69 -10.41
N GLN A 94 5.63 -12.03 -10.71
CA GLN A 94 6.65 -12.55 -11.63
C GLN A 94 7.15 -13.95 -11.25
N LYS A 95 7.15 -14.29 -9.96
CA LYS A 95 7.66 -15.57 -9.45
C LYS A 95 6.83 -16.78 -9.88
N ARG A 96 5.59 -16.59 -10.30
CA ARG A 96 4.61 -17.66 -10.58
C ARG A 96 4.27 -17.84 -12.06
N GLY A 97 4.67 -16.90 -12.94
CA GLY A 97 4.49 -17.01 -14.40
C GLY A 97 3.07 -16.78 -14.90
N TYR A 98 2.21 -16.07 -14.12
CA TYR A 98 0.85 -15.69 -14.53
C TYR A 98 0.83 -14.77 -15.76
N ASP A 99 -0.27 -14.83 -16.54
CA ASP A 99 -0.59 -13.77 -17.50
C ASP A 99 -1.09 -12.53 -16.72
N VAL A 100 -0.18 -11.58 -16.46
CA VAL A 100 -0.46 -10.37 -15.67
C VAL A 100 -0.77 -9.19 -16.57
N ARG A 101 -1.90 -8.53 -16.32
CA ARG A 101 -2.29 -7.27 -16.94
C ARG A 101 -2.18 -6.14 -15.95
N LEU A 102 -1.77 -4.95 -16.42
CA LEU A 102 -1.68 -3.75 -15.60
C LEU A 102 -2.52 -2.63 -16.20
N ASP A 103 -3.54 -2.15 -15.47
CA ASP A 103 -4.40 -1.05 -15.90
C ASP A 103 -4.36 0.14 -14.94
N GLY A 104 -4.33 1.33 -15.50
CA GLY A 104 -4.38 2.58 -14.76
C GLY A 104 -3.03 3.23 -14.51
N MET A 105 -2.99 4.10 -13.50
CA MET A 105 -1.84 4.96 -13.20
C MET A 105 -0.57 4.19 -12.79
N GLY A 106 -0.70 2.94 -12.34
CA GLY A 106 0.44 2.06 -12.05
C GLY A 106 1.39 1.88 -13.22
N THR A 107 0.85 1.85 -14.46
CA THR A 107 1.65 1.80 -15.70
C THR A 107 2.59 3.00 -15.84
N LYS A 108 2.08 4.21 -15.59
CA LYS A 108 2.88 5.45 -15.67
C LYS A 108 3.90 5.53 -14.53
N ALA A 109 3.47 5.18 -13.31
CA ALA A 109 4.34 5.16 -12.14
C ALA A 109 5.51 4.18 -12.32
N THR A 110 5.25 2.96 -12.79
CA THR A 110 6.32 1.95 -13.04
C THR A 110 7.34 2.45 -14.06
N ARG A 111 6.90 3.06 -15.17
CA ARG A 111 7.82 3.62 -16.18
C ARG A 111 8.65 4.76 -15.62
N LEU A 112 8.06 5.63 -14.80
CA LEU A 112 8.79 6.72 -14.14
C LEU A 112 9.86 6.16 -13.21
N MET A 113 9.54 5.17 -12.39
CA MET A 113 10.49 4.53 -11.48
C MET A 113 11.64 3.83 -12.20
N LEU A 114 11.36 3.15 -13.32
CA LEU A 114 12.39 2.53 -14.15
C LEU A 114 13.33 3.57 -14.80
N GLY A 115 12.86 4.81 -14.99
CA GLY A 115 13.67 5.95 -15.43
C GLY A 115 14.56 6.54 -14.33
N HIS A 116 14.35 6.13 -13.06
CA HIS A 116 15.06 6.62 -11.87
C HIS A 116 15.52 5.44 -10.98
N PRO A 117 16.39 4.56 -11.51
CA PRO A 117 16.80 3.34 -10.81
C PRO A 117 17.54 3.61 -9.50
N GLU A 118 18.11 4.80 -9.32
CA GLU A 118 18.81 5.25 -8.10
C GLU A 118 17.92 5.30 -6.84
N TYR A 119 16.61 5.36 -7.00
CA TYR A 119 15.64 5.32 -5.91
C TYR A 119 15.11 3.91 -5.60
N LEU A 120 15.58 2.90 -6.31
CA LEU A 120 15.11 1.53 -6.18
C LEU A 120 16.16 0.62 -5.55
N ARG A 121 15.72 -0.33 -4.72
CA ARG A 121 16.61 -1.34 -4.13
C ARG A 121 17.07 -2.37 -5.15
N ARG A 122 16.18 -2.74 -6.08
CA ARG A 122 16.42 -3.81 -7.08
C ARG A 122 15.83 -3.40 -8.44
N PRO A 123 16.43 -2.41 -9.13
CA PRO A 123 15.89 -1.89 -10.38
C PRO A 123 15.79 -2.95 -11.49
N ASP A 124 16.78 -3.85 -11.59
CA ASP A 124 16.78 -4.92 -12.61
C ASP A 124 15.66 -5.95 -12.38
N ASP A 125 15.30 -6.22 -11.12
CA ASP A 125 14.19 -7.12 -10.81
C ASP A 125 12.87 -6.47 -11.25
N LEU A 126 12.69 -5.17 -10.98
CA LEU A 126 11.51 -4.45 -11.44
C LEU A 126 11.42 -4.35 -12.96
N LEU A 127 12.56 -4.17 -13.65
CA LEU A 127 12.60 -4.18 -15.11
C LEU A 127 12.15 -5.54 -15.67
N ARG A 128 12.67 -6.64 -15.14
CA ARG A 128 12.25 -8.00 -15.54
C ARG A 128 10.77 -8.26 -15.26
N ALA A 129 10.27 -7.81 -14.09
CA ALA A 129 8.84 -7.93 -13.77
C ALA A 129 7.97 -7.12 -14.74
N TRP A 130 8.41 -5.92 -15.09
CA TRP A 130 7.73 -5.07 -16.07
C TRP A 130 7.68 -5.67 -17.47
N GLU A 131 8.76 -6.30 -17.94
CA GLU A 131 8.84 -6.98 -19.25
C GLU A 131 7.86 -8.16 -19.36
N GLY A 132 7.55 -8.82 -18.22
CA GLY A 132 6.56 -9.91 -18.17
C GLY A 132 5.10 -9.43 -18.12
N VAL A 133 4.85 -8.13 -17.92
CA VAL A 133 3.51 -7.56 -17.78
C VAL A 133 2.99 -6.98 -19.09
N ARG A 134 1.69 -7.10 -19.33
CA ARG A 134 1.03 -6.49 -20.51
C ARG A 134 0.19 -5.26 -20.06
N PRO A 135 0.70 -4.04 -20.28
CA PRO A 135 -0.03 -2.82 -19.95
C PRO A 135 -1.29 -2.64 -20.81
N ILE A 136 -2.38 -2.24 -20.19
CA ILE A 136 -3.64 -1.91 -20.84
C ILE A 136 -3.56 -0.47 -21.38
N ARG A 137 -3.86 -0.30 -22.67
CA ARG A 137 -3.77 1.00 -23.37
C ARG A 137 -5.09 1.43 -24.02
N SER A 138 -6.04 0.50 -24.17
CA SER A 138 -7.29 0.72 -24.89
C SER A 138 -8.46 -0.04 -24.24
N GLU A 139 -9.68 0.31 -24.63
CA GLU A 139 -10.86 -0.45 -24.20
C GLU A 139 -10.85 -1.89 -24.75
N SER A 140 -10.31 -2.10 -25.95
CA SER A 140 -10.14 -3.45 -26.49
C SER A 140 -9.15 -4.28 -25.69
N ASP A 141 -8.09 -3.65 -25.14
CA ASP A 141 -7.16 -4.34 -24.23
C ASP A 141 -7.88 -4.74 -22.94
N ARG A 142 -8.74 -3.88 -22.38
CA ARG A 142 -9.53 -4.20 -21.17
C ARG A 142 -10.44 -5.40 -21.38
N LYS A 143 -11.06 -5.51 -22.57
CA LYS A 143 -11.90 -6.67 -22.89
C LYS A 143 -11.07 -7.95 -22.93
N ARG A 144 -9.90 -7.93 -23.59
CA ARG A 144 -9.00 -9.08 -23.65
C ARG A 144 -8.36 -9.42 -22.29
N ALA A 145 -8.22 -8.44 -21.41
CA ALA A 145 -7.68 -8.66 -20.08
C ALA A 145 -8.58 -9.53 -19.19
N LEU A 146 -9.86 -9.68 -19.51
CA LEU A 146 -10.78 -10.55 -18.79
C LEU A 146 -10.44 -12.04 -18.95
N ASP A 147 -9.63 -12.41 -19.94
CA ASP A 147 -9.14 -13.77 -20.19
C ASP A 147 -7.74 -14.02 -19.55
N ALA A 148 -7.21 -13.06 -18.79
CA ALA A 148 -5.92 -13.18 -18.10
C ALA A 148 -6.07 -13.87 -16.74
N ASP A 149 -4.94 -14.24 -16.11
CA ASP A 149 -4.92 -14.80 -14.76
C ASP A 149 -5.10 -13.70 -13.69
N VAL A 150 -4.38 -12.57 -13.88
CA VAL A 150 -4.33 -11.48 -12.89
C VAL A 150 -4.43 -10.12 -13.57
N ILE A 151 -5.26 -9.25 -13.02
CA ILE A 151 -5.28 -7.82 -13.37
C ILE A 151 -4.89 -7.00 -12.16
N VAL A 152 -3.72 -6.37 -12.18
CA VAL A 152 -3.35 -5.34 -11.21
C VAL A 152 -3.89 -4.00 -11.69
N THR A 153 -4.68 -3.33 -10.87
CA THR A 153 -5.41 -2.13 -11.31
C THR A 153 -5.56 -1.07 -10.22
N THR A 154 -5.63 0.19 -10.61
CA THR A 154 -5.96 1.31 -9.72
C THR A 154 -7.47 1.63 -9.80
N SER A 155 -8.14 2.09 -8.78
CA SER A 155 -7.64 2.57 -7.49
C SER A 155 -7.60 1.46 -6.43
N GLY A 156 -6.62 1.56 -5.51
CA GLY A 156 -6.44 0.60 -4.41
C GLY A 156 -7.58 0.58 -3.39
N MET A 157 -8.38 1.66 -3.31
CA MET A 157 -9.56 1.78 -2.43
C MET A 157 -10.89 1.58 -3.17
N LEU A 158 -10.85 1.11 -4.42
CA LEU A 158 -12.01 0.90 -5.30
C LEU A 158 -12.81 2.17 -5.65
N ASP A 159 -12.31 3.35 -5.35
CA ASP A 159 -12.97 4.63 -5.67
C ASP A 159 -12.58 5.11 -7.07
N GLY A 160 -13.42 4.75 -8.04
CA GLY A 160 -13.23 5.13 -9.42
C GLY A 160 -12.08 4.42 -10.14
N GLY A 161 -11.67 4.95 -11.29
CA GLY A 161 -10.62 4.37 -12.11
C GLY A 161 -11.00 3.06 -12.81
N PRO A 162 -10.02 2.38 -13.42
CA PRO A 162 -10.26 1.17 -14.20
C PRO A 162 -10.79 -0.01 -13.38
N VAL A 163 -10.53 -0.06 -12.07
CA VAL A 163 -11.02 -1.13 -11.20
C VAL A 163 -12.54 -1.27 -11.26
N SER A 164 -13.27 -0.15 -11.36
CA SER A 164 -14.74 -0.17 -11.47
C SER A 164 -15.25 -0.92 -12.72
N TYR A 165 -14.47 -0.90 -13.81
CA TYR A 165 -14.80 -1.64 -15.02
C TYR A 165 -14.74 -3.15 -14.79
N TYR A 166 -13.73 -3.62 -14.07
CA TYR A 166 -13.52 -5.02 -13.77
C TYR A 166 -14.50 -5.53 -12.72
N LEU A 167 -14.74 -4.76 -11.66
CA LEU A 167 -15.71 -5.10 -10.60
C LEU A 167 -17.10 -5.39 -11.17
N GLN A 168 -17.60 -4.56 -12.10
CA GLN A 168 -18.90 -4.79 -12.75
C GLN A 168 -18.99 -6.12 -13.50
N ARG A 169 -17.84 -6.69 -13.91
CA ARG A 169 -17.80 -7.92 -14.71
C ARG A 169 -17.58 -9.18 -13.90
N VAL A 170 -16.83 -9.05 -12.80
CA VAL A 170 -16.50 -10.20 -11.95
C VAL A 170 -17.38 -10.32 -10.71
N LYS A 171 -18.18 -9.30 -10.38
CA LYS A 171 -18.96 -9.24 -9.12
C LYS A 171 -19.82 -10.46 -8.82
N ASP A 172 -20.34 -11.14 -9.84
CA ASP A 172 -21.20 -12.31 -9.73
C ASP A 172 -20.49 -13.62 -10.11
N ASP A 173 -19.20 -13.58 -10.48
CA ASP A 173 -18.43 -14.74 -10.88
C ASP A 173 -17.76 -15.42 -9.66
N ALA A 174 -18.33 -16.55 -9.23
CA ALA A 174 -17.84 -17.31 -8.08
C ALA A 174 -16.39 -17.86 -8.24
N LYS A 175 -15.86 -17.90 -9.47
CA LYS A 175 -14.49 -18.34 -9.74
C LYS A 175 -13.48 -17.22 -9.54
N SER A 176 -13.88 -15.98 -9.76
CA SER A 176 -13.01 -14.81 -9.69
C SER A 176 -12.87 -14.28 -8.26
N ALA A 177 -11.86 -13.42 -8.04
CA ALA A 177 -11.63 -12.77 -6.76
C ALA A 177 -11.28 -11.29 -6.91
N VAL A 178 -11.59 -10.51 -5.88
CA VAL A 178 -11.16 -9.12 -5.67
C VAL A 178 -10.23 -9.08 -4.47
N LEU A 179 -8.96 -8.74 -4.69
CA LEU A 179 -7.91 -8.76 -3.69
C LEU A 179 -7.50 -7.31 -3.38
N LEU A 180 -7.74 -6.88 -2.15
CA LEU A 180 -7.36 -5.57 -1.63
C LEU A 180 -5.96 -5.67 -1.00
N THR A 181 -5.05 -4.77 -1.33
CA THR A 181 -3.62 -4.91 -0.96
C THR A 181 -3.06 -3.70 -0.20
N GLY A 182 -3.90 -2.91 0.43
CA GLY A 182 -3.49 -1.74 1.20
C GLY A 182 -4.63 -1.19 2.05
N TYR A 183 -4.29 -0.23 2.90
CA TYR A 183 -5.22 0.39 3.82
C TYR A 183 -6.48 0.90 3.11
N GLN A 184 -7.63 0.67 3.75
CA GLN A 184 -8.94 1.09 3.25
C GLN A 184 -9.49 2.18 4.17
N VAL A 185 -9.46 3.42 3.70
CA VAL A 185 -9.93 4.61 4.44
C VAL A 185 -11.45 4.54 4.62
N GLU A 186 -11.93 5.00 5.76
CA GLU A 186 -13.35 5.10 6.04
C GLU A 186 -14.08 5.92 4.96
N GLY A 187 -15.28 5.50 4.59
CA GLY A 187 -16.07 6.11 3.52
C GLY A 187 -15.71 5.67 2.10
N THR A 188 -14.61 4.93 1.89
CA THR A 188 -14.23 4.40 0.57
C THR A 188 -14.98 3.13 0.20
N ASN A 189 -15.03 2.82 -1.10
CA ASN A 189 -15.62 1.58 -1.60
C ASN A 189 -14.90 0.32 -1.11
N GLY A 190 -13.57 0.37 -0.96
CA GLY A 190 -12.81 -0.77 -0.43
C GLY A 190 -13.17 -1.06 1.02
N ARG A 191 -13.30 -0.03 1.87
CA ARG A 191 -13.75 -0.17 3.25
C ARG A 191 -15.17 -0.72 3.32
N ARG A 192 -16.07 -0.15 2.52
CA ARG A 192 -17.46 -0.61 2.40
C ARG A 192 -17.55 -2.07 1.95
N LEU A 193 -16.72 -2.48 0.99
CA LEU A 193 -16.68 -3.86 0.51
C LEU A 193 -16.33 -4.84 1.64
N LEU A 194 -15.31 -4.51 2.44
CA LEU A 194 -14.91 -5.35 3.57
C LEU A 194 -15.97 -5.45 4.66
N GLU A 195 -16.70 -4.36 4.94
CA GLU A 195 -17.69 -4.30 6.01
C GLU A 195 -19.05 -4.86 5.60
N THR A 196 -19.47 -4.64 4.36
CA THR A 196 -20.86 -4.90 3.92
C THR A 196 -20.99 -5.85 2.74
N GLY A 197 -19.88 -6.23 2.10
CA GLY A 197 -19.89 -7.00 0.85
C GLY A 197 -20.44 -6.22 -0.35
N THR A 198 -20.52 -4.86 -0.26
CA THR A 198 -21.08 -4.01 -1.31
C THR A 198 -20.13 -2.89 -1.72
N VAL A 199 -20.28 -2.39 -2.94
CA VAL A 199 -19.58 -1.21 -3.46
C VAL A 199 -20.58 -0.24 -4.09
N ASN A 200 -20.23 1.05 -4.12
CA ASN A 200 -21.01 2.04 -4.86
C ASN A 200 -20.35 2.27 -6.25
N LEU A 201 -20.94 1.75 -7.28
CA LEU A 201 -20.48 1.93 -8.65
C LEU A 201 -21.38 2.95 -9.38
N ARG A 202 -20.86 4.18 -9.59
CA ARG A 202 -21.57 5.27 -10.28
C ARG A 202 -22.91 5.63 -9.65
N GLY A 203 -22.99 5.65 -8.30
CA GLY A 203 -24.21 5.98 -7.56
C GLY A 203 -25.15 4.79 -7.32
N VAL A 204 -24.82 3.60 -7.82
CA VAL A 204 -25.58 2.37 -7.59
C VAL A 204 -24.82 1.47 -6.61
N VAL A 205 -25.50 1.05 -5.54
CA VAL A 205 -24.95 0.08 -4.59
C VAL A 205 -25.10 -1.32 -5.16
N GLU A 206 -23.96 -1.96 -5.38
CA GLU A 206 -23.85 -3.29 -5.98
C GLU A 206 -23.29 -4.28 -4.96
N LYS A 207 -23.86 -5.46 -4.88
CA LYS A 207 -23.33 -6.56 -4.07
C LYS A 207 -22.24 -7.30 -4.83
N ILE A 208 -21.12 -7.56 -4.18
CA ILE A 208 -20.04 -8.39 -4.69
C ILE A 208 -20.24 -9.82 -4.16
N ARG A 209 -20.33 -10.80 -5.05
CA ARG A 209 -20.55 -12.21 -4.73
C ARG A 209 -19.33 -13.09 -5.03
N CYS A 210 -18.39 -12.59 -5.83
CA CYS A 210 -17.09 -13.25 -5.98
C CYS A 210 -16.32 -13.21 -4.66
N GLN A 211 -15.25 -13.98 -4.57
CA GLN A 211 -14.34 -13.98 -3.42
C GLN A 211 -13.76 -12.57 -3.20
N VAL A 212 -13.65 -12.15 -1.94
CA VAL A 212 -13.04 -10.88 -1.54
C VAL A 212 -12.07 -11.15 -0.40
N ASP A 213 -10.79 -10.80 -0.60
CA ASP A 213 -9.77 -10.93 0.44
C ASP A 213 -8.98 -9.63 0.60
N PHE A 214 -8.46 -9.44 1.80
CA PHE A 214 -7.63 -8.31 2.17
C PHE A 214 -6.25 -8.81 2.63
N PHE A 215 -5.20 -8.23 2.05
CA PHE A 215 -3.82 -8.52 2.39
C PHE A 215 -3.15 -7.23 2.88
N ASP A 216 -2.76 -7.22 4.14
CA ASP A 216 -2.05 -6.07 4.72
C ASP A 216 -0.59 -6.07 4.25
N LEU A 217 -0.40 -5.46 3.09
CA LEU A 217 0.91 -5.22 2.52
C LEU A 217 1.33 -3.75 2.73
N SER A 218 1.03 -3.15 3.89
CA SER A 218 1.29 -1.74 4.18
C SER A 218 2.74 -1.32 3.89
N ALA A 219 2.92 -0.05 3.52
CA ALA A 219 4.21 0.60 3.37
C ALA A 219 4.47 1.63 4.50
N HIS A 220 3.71 1.55 5.60
CA HIS A 220 3.92 2.30 6.83
C HIS A 220 4.48 1.38 7.91
N ALA A 221 5.15 1.94 8.89
CA ALA A 221 5.58 1.23 10.08
C ALA A 221 4.38 0.84 10.96
N GLY A 222 4.41 -0.34 11.58
CA GLY A 222 3.48 -0.76 12.62
C GLY A 222 3.77 -0.07 13.95
N HIS A 223 2.89 -0.27 14.93
CA HIS A 223 2.99 0.42 16.23
C HIS A 223 4.33 0.17 16.94
N GLU A 224 4.73 -1.08 17.13
CA GLU A 224 6.02 -1.41 17.77
C GLU A 224 7.21 -0.87 16.99
N GLU A 225 7.14 -0.90 15.64
CA GLU A 225 8.19 -0.36 14.77
C GLU A 225 8.31 1.18 14.93
N LEU A 226 7.19 1.91 15.08
CA LEU A 226 7.18 3.35 15.36
C LEU A 226 7.84 3.64 16.71
N VAL A 227 7.46 2.91 17.76
CA VAL A 227 8.05 3.05 19.11
C VAL A 227 9.56 2.80 19.08
N GLN A 228 10.00 1.71 18.44
CA GLN A 228 11.42 1.41 18.30
C GLN A 228 12.19 2.49 17.51
N PHE A 229 11.58 3.02 16.44
CA PHE A 229 12.18 4.09 15.66
C PHE A 229 12.33 5.38 16.47
N ILE A 230 11.30 5.75 17.25
CA ILE A 230 11.35 6.92 18.15
C ILE A 230 12.51 6.81 19.12
N TYR A 231 12.60 5.71 19.89
CA TYR A 231 13.69 5.53 20.85
C TYR A 231 15.08 5.49 20.20
N ALA A 232 15.19 4.91 19.00
CA ALA A 232 16.45 4.87 18.28
C ALA A 232 16.90 6.25 17.73
N CYS A 233 15.99 7.19 17.52
CA CYS A 233 16.31 8.58 17.19
C CYS A 233 16.72 9.43 18.40
N GLN A 234 16.44 8.97 19.62
CA GLN A 234 16.78 9.62 20.90
C GLN A 234 16.28 11.08 21.02
N PRO A 235 15.02 11.39 20.65
CA PRO A 235 14.50 12.74 20.74
C PRO A 235 14.20 13.11 22.20
N LYS A 236 14.12 14.43 22.48
CA LYS A 236 13.50 14.98 23.70
C LYS A 236 12.00 15.18 23.49
N ASN A 237 11.64 15.72 22.32
CA ASN A 237 10.27 16.05 21.94
C ASN A 237 9.83 15.14 20.79
N VAL A 238 8.62 14.61 20.84
CA VAL A 238 7.97 13.84 19.76
C VAL A 238 6.66 14.51 19.39
N VAL A 239 6.51 14.90 18.11
CA VAL A 239 5.27 15.46 17.58
C VAL A 239 4.66 14.43 16.64
N VAL A 240 3.50 13.90 17.01
CA VAL A 240 2.80 12.86 16.22
C VAL A 240 1.77 13.53 15.30
N PHE A 241 1.88 13.25 14.01
CA PHE A 241 0.91 13.69 13.00
C PHE A 241 0.32 12.50 12.25
N HIS A 242 -0.70 12.72 11.41
CA HIS A 242 -1.33 11.71 10.58
C HIS A 242 -1.76 10.47 11.38
N SER A 243 -2.42 10.69 12.54
CA SER A 243 -2.85 9.62 13.45
C SER A 243 -4.20 9.93 14.07
N GLU A 244 -5.06 8.92 14.11
CA GLU A 244 -6.32 8.95 14.88
C GLU A 244 -6.08 8.54 16.34
N HIS A 245 -4.96 7.88 16.65
CA HIS A 245 -4.62 7.28 17.94
C HIS A 245 -3.36 7.88 18.57
N ALA A 246 -2.93 9.07 18.17
CA ALA A 246 -1.75 9.74 18.72
C ALA A 246 -1.73 9.84 20.27
N PRO A 247 -2.85 10.06 20.99
CA PRO A 247 -2.86 10.04 22.45
C PRO A 247 -2.40 8.73 23.09
N GLN A 248 -2.68 7.59 22.47
CA GLN A 248 -2.21 6.28 22.94
C GLN A 248 -0.68 6.20 22.93
N LEU A 249 -0.04 6.72 21.88
CA LEU A 249 1.43 6.76 21.80
C LEU A 249 2.02 7.68 22.86
N ALA A 250 1.35 8.81 23.17
CA ALA A 250 1.78 9.72 24.21
C ALA A 250 1.70 9.09 25.62
N GLU A 251 0.71 8.25 25.88
CA GLU A 251 0.62 7.51 27.14
C GLU A 251 1.71 6.45 27.28
N GLU A 252 2.08 5.79 26.21
CA GLU A 252 3.11 4.74 26.20
C GLU A 252 4.52 5.30 26.33
N LEU A 253 4.81 6.45 25.73
CA LEU A 253 6.11 7.12 25.74
C LEU A 253 6.20 8.17 26.85
N ALA A 254 5.72 7.84 28.06
CA ALA A 254 5.62 8.79 29.17
C ALA A 254 6.97 9.34 29.71
N ASP A 255 8.09 8.79 29.25
CA ASP A 255 9.45 9.26 29.50
C ASP A 255 9.96 10.33 28.51
N LEU A 256 9.14 10.64 27.47
CA LEU A 256 9.42 11.66 26.46
C LEU A 256 8.30 12.73 26.48
N ASP A 257 8.63 13.93 25.99
CA ASP A 257 7.63 14.98 25.78
C ASP A 257 6.91 14.73 24.45
N VAL A 258 5.71 14.13 24.51
CA VAL A 258 4.93 13.73 23.32
C VAL A 258 3.75 14.67 23.10
N TYR A 259 3.65 15.19 21.90
CA TYR A 259 2.62 16.13 21.46
C TYR A 259 1.77 15.54 20.33
N ALA A 260 0.46 15.67 20.42
CA ALA A 260 -0.51 15.24 19.41
C ALA A 260 -1.38 16.42 18.97
N PRO A 261 -0.82 17.39 18.22
CA PRO A 261 -1.52 18.61 17.86
C PRO A 261 -2.68 18.36 16.90
N LYS A 262 -3.74 19.14 17.07
CA LYS A 262 -4.86 19.20 16.13
C LYS A 262 -4.48 20.08 14.92
N ASN A 263 -5.17 19.88 13.81
CA ASN A 263 -4.98 20.72 12.63
C ASN A 263 -5.19 22.22 12.97
N GLY A 264 -4.18 23.04 12.67
CA GLY A 264 -4.17 24.48 12.94
C GLY A 264 -3.68 24.87 14.35
N GLU A 265 -3.30 23.89 15.20
CA GLU A 265 -2.67 24.16 16.48
C GLU A 265 -1.20 24.56 16.31
N THR A 266 -0.73 25.50 17.12
CA THR A 266 0.67 25.92 17.16
C THR A 266 1.33 25.35 18.41
N LEU A 267 2.49 24.73 18.25
CA LEU A 267 3.31 24.22 19.35
C LEU A 267 4.55 25.13 19.49
N GLU A 268 4.89 25.48 20.74
CA GLU A 268 6.18 26.05 21.12
C GLU A 268 6.97 24.94 21.83
N LEU A 269 8.11 24.52 21.24
CA LEU A 269 8.95 23.39 21.69
C LEU A 269 10.31 23.89 22.21
#